data_614f66ef90a1f008365fbd368a861240
#
_entry.id   614f66ef90a1f008365fbd368a861240
#
_cell.length_a   1.000
_cell.length_b   1.000
_cell.length_c   1.000
_cell.angle_alpha   90.00
_cell.angle_beta   90.00
_cell.angle_gamma   90.00
#
_symmetry.space_group_name_H-M   'P 1'
#
loop_
_entity.id
_entity.type
_entity.pdbx_description
1 polymer ?
#
loop_
_entity_poly.entity_id
_entity_poly.type
_entity_poly.pdbx_seq_one_letter_code
_entity_poly.pdbx_strand_id
1 'polypeptide(L)'
;MEKVITGFHLDRFQEWNADLECGHSVEMRHNPPYQECKWIGTAKGRQKHIGAAQECVYCDMPELPAQATLKKTSPSYQADTIPDVLASGYTPANGEWVNIVVKSGLLQFVIQHEPAMGFVLDQYLNGVMAPDVMHQLRPAMGDVEFYLEYYKAE
;
A
#
# COMPACT_ATOMS: atom_id res chain seq x y z
N MET A 1 -2.81 5.54 -11.12
CA MET A 1 -2.78 6.87 -11.78
C MET A 1 -1.37 7.13 -12.28
N GLU A 2 -1.22 7.47 -13.54
CA GLU A 2 0.07 7.67 -14.14
C GLU A 2 0.71 8.98 -13.72
N LYS A 3 1.98 8.94 -13.29
CA LYS A 3 2.74 10.10 -12.84
C LYS A 3 4.13 10.06 -13.44
N VAL A 4 4.83 11.19 -13.42
CA VAL A 4 6.18 11.31 -13.99
C VAL A 4 7.22 11.04 -12.91
N ILE A 5 8.25 10.26 -13.27
CA ILE A 5 9.39 9.97 -12.39
C ILE A 5 10.26 11.22 -12.30
N THR A 6 10.53 11.67 -11.07
CA THR A 6 11.39 12.85 -10.82
C THR A 6 12.74 12.48 -10.22
N GLY A 7 12.90 11.28 -9.68
CA GLY A 7 14.14 10.83 -9.09
C GLY A 7 14.06 9.39 -8.62
N PHE A 8 15.11 8.94 -7.93
CA PHE A 8 15.22 7.59 -7.39
C PHE A 8 15.97 7.65 -6.07
N HIS A 9 15.66 6.71 -5.17
CA HIS A 9 16.43 6.54 -3.94
C HIS A 9 16.42 5.09 -3.50
N LEU A 10 17.44 4.71 -2.71
CA LEU A 10 17.46 3.42 -2.04
C LEU A 10 16.71 3.53 -0.71
N ASP A 11 15.85 2.58 -0.44
CA ASP A 11 15.17 2.53 0.85
C ASP A 11 16.06 1.85 1.90
N ARG A 12 15.53 1.68 3.13
CA ARG A 12 16.27 1.05 4.21
C ARG A 12 16.64 -0.41 3.95
N PHE A 13 16.00 -1.03 2.95
CA PHE A 13 16.25 -2.43 2.57
C PHE A 13 17.18 -2.53 1.36
N GLN A 14 17.78 -1.42 0.94
CA GLN A 14 18.66 -1.34 -0.22
C GLN A 14 17.94 -1.66 -1.54
N GLU A 15 16.64 -1.38 -1.60
CA GLU A 15 15.84 -1.53 -2.82
C GLU A 15 15.58 -0.16 -3.44
N TRP A 16 15.63 -0.11 -4.77
CA TRP A 16 15.39 1.14 -5.49
C TRP A 16 13.91 1.49 -5.53
N ASN A 17 13.62 2.74 -5.21
CA ASN A 17 12.29 3.33 -5.32
C ASN A 17 12.33 4.48 -6.31
N ALA A 18 11.25 4.63 -7.10
CA ALA A 18 11.09 5.79 -7.98
C ALA A 18 10.30 6.86 -7.22
N ASP A 19 10.84 8.08 -7.21
CA ASP A 19 10.15 9.25 -6.68
C ASP A 19 9.29 9.85 -7.78
N LEU A 20 8.03 10.17 -7.46
CA LEU A 20 7.06 10.63 -8.45
C LEU A 20 6.65 12.07 -8.19
N GLU A 21 6.18 12.73 -9.22
CA GLU A 21 5.76 14.14 -9.16
C GLU A 21 4.65 14.41 -8.13
N CYS A 22 3.86 13.37 -7.79
CA CYS A 22 2.79 13.48 -6.79
C CYS A 22 3.30 13.44 -5.35
N GLY A 23 4.61 13.25 -5.15
CA GLY A 23 5.20 13.13 -3.82
C GLY A 23 5.25 11.72 -3.26
N HIS A 24 4.63 10.75 -3.94
CA HIS A 24 4.74 9.35 -3.57
C HIS A 24 6.00 8.72 -4.12
N SER A 25 6.45 7.64 -3.47
CA SER A 25 7.55 6.81 -3.98
C SER A 25 7.03 5.39 -4.13
N VAL A 26 7.42 4.73 -5.23
CA VAL A 26 6.99 3.36 -5.49
C VAL A 26 8.19 2.44 -5.56
N GLU A 27 8.11 1.29 -4.87
CA GLU A 27 9.09 0.23 -4.99
C GLU A 27 8.85 -0.46 -6.35
N MET A 28 9.90 -0.66 -7.13
CA MET A 28 9.77 -0.97 -8.55
C MET A 28 9.73 -2.46 -8.88
N ARG A 29 9.97 -3.35 -7.92
CA ARG A 29 10.20 -4.76 -8.26
C ARG A 29 9.31 -5.76 -7.55
N HIS A 30 8.95 -5.52 -6.29
CA HIS A 30 8.38 -6.54 -5.41
C HIS A 30 6.92 -6.33 -5.04
N ASN A 31 6.38 -5.14 -5.25
CA ASN A 31 4.97 -4.84 -4.97
C ASN A 31 4.13 -4.85 -6.25
N PRO A 32 2.90 -5.37 -6.22
CA PRO A 32 2.01 -5.26 -7.38
C PRO A 32 1.69 -3.80 -7.74
N PRO A 33 1.56 -3.43 -9.02
CA PRO A 33 1.71 -4.34 -10.17
C PRO A 33 3.18 -4.66 -10.44
N TYR A 34 3.48 -5.95 -10.61
CA TYR A 34 4.85 -6.41 -10.86
C TYR A 34 5.33 -5.96 -12.23
N GLN A 35 6.58 -5.51 -12.30
CA GLN A 35 7.18 -5.10 -13.56
C GLN A 35 8.67 -5.41 -13.56
N GLU A 36 9.23 -5.63 -14.75
CA GLU A 36 10.65 -5.83 -14.90
C GLU A 36 11.36 -4.49 -14.99
N CYS A 37 12.29 -4.25 -14.07
CA CYS A 37 13.02 -2.99 -14.01
C CYS A 37 14.53 -3.24 -13.91
N LYS A 38 15.09 -3.99 -14.88
CA LYS A 38 16.52 -4.28 -14.87
C LYS A 38 17.37 -3.02 -14.93
N TRP A 39 16.87 -1.99 -15.63
CA TRP A 39 17.57 -0.71 -15.80
C TRP A 39 17.75 0.05 -14.48
N ILE A 40 16.91 -0.23 -13.48
CA ILE A 40 16.94 0.56 -12.23
C ILE A 40 18.23 0.32 -11.43
N GLY A 41 18.91 -0.79 -11.66
CA GLY A 41 20.15 -1.13 -10.97
C GLY A 41 21.37 -0.31 -11.43
N THR A 42 21.26 0.44 -12.54
CA THR A 42 22.36 1.24 -13.06
C THR A 42 22.04 2.72 -13.06
N ALA A 43 23.06 3.55 -12.82
CA ALA A 43 22.89 5.01 -12.84
C ALA A 43 22.40 5.50 -14.20
N LYS A 44 22.94 4.92 -15.29
CA LYS A 44 22.56 5.29 -16.65
C LYS A 44 21.10 4.94 -16.93
N GLY A 45 20.66 3.76 -16.48
CA GLY A 45 19.26 3.34 -16.64
C GLY A 45 18.31 4.25 -15.88
N ARG A 46 18.64 4.59 -14.63
CA ARG A 46 17.85 5.53 -13.83
C ARG A 46 17.75 6.89 -14.50
N GLN A 47 18.88 7.42 -14.96
CA GLN A 47 18.92 8.75 -15.61
C GLN A 47 18.03 8.81 -16.84
N LYS A 48 18.00 7.74 -17.63
CA LYS A 48 17.16 7.66 -18.84
C LYS A 48 15.67 7.68 -18.54
N HIS A 49 15.28 7.25 -17.33
CA HIS A 49 13.87 7.14 -16.97
C HIS A 49 13.35 8.33 -16.15
N ILE A 50 14.21 9.32 -15.86
CA ILE A 50 13.73 10.59 -15.32
C ILE A 50 12.82 11.23 -16.38
N GLY A 51 11.61 11.61 -15.97
CA GLY A 51 10.60 12.17 -16.88
C GLY A 51 9.70 11.12 -17.54
N ALA A 52 9.99 9.83 -17.34
CA ALA A 52 9.15 8.76 -17.86
C ALA A 52 7.87 8.59 -17.01
N ALA A 53 6.83 8.06 -17.64
CA ALA A 53 5.58 7.78 -16.96
C ALA A 53 5.70 6.51 -16.10
N GLN A 54 5.13 6.56 -14.90
CA GLN A 54 5.11 5.43 -13.97
C GLN A 54 3.77 5.40 -13.26
N GLU A 55 3.18 4.21 -13.15
CA GLU A 55 1.92 4.05 -12.42
C GLU A 55 2.14 4.27 -10.93
N CYS A 56 1.34 5.16 -10.33
CA CYS A 56 1.36 5.40 -8.90
C CYS A 56 0.11 4.80 -8.27
N VAL A 57 0.26 3.66 -7.63
CA VAL A 57 -0.86 2.99 -6.96
C VAL A 57 -1.37 3.79 -5.76
N TYR A 58 -0.49 4.55 -5.11
CA TYR A 58 -0.89 5.35 -3.93
C TYR A 58 -1.90 6.44 -4.27
N CYS A 59 -1.86 6.97 -5.51
CA CYS A 59 -2.84 7.95 -5.97
C CYS A 59 -4.21 7.31 -6.23
N ASP A 60 -4.25 6.00 -6.40
CA ASP A 60 -5.48 5.24 -6.67
C ASP A 60 -6.05 4.57 -5.40
N MET A 61 -5.41 4.74 -4.25
CA MET A 61 -5.95 4.19 -3.01
C MET A 61 -7.28 4.86 -2.68
N PRO A 62 -8.33 4.08 -2.35
CA PRO A 62 -9.61 4.65 -1.96
C PRO A 62 -9.48 5.54 -0.72
N GLU A 63 -10.41 6.47 -0.58
CA GLU A 63 -10.51 7.32 0.60
C GLU A 63 -11.79 6.98 1.36
N LEU A 64 -11.74 7.10 2.69
CA LEU A 64 -12.93 6.94 3.51
C LEU A 64 -13.96 8.01 3.12
N PRO A 65 -15.23 7.62 2.91
CA PRO A 65 -16.27 8.61 2.69
C PRO A 65 -16.36 9.59 3.87
N ALA A 66 -16.60 10.86 3.57
CA ALA A 66 -16.68 11.90 4.61
C ALA A 66 -17.78 11.62 5.62
N GLN A 67 -18.86 10.95 5.20
CA GLN A 67 -20.00 10.62 6.06
C GLN A 67 -19.86 9.28 6.77
N ALA A 68 -18.73 8.58 6.60
CA ALA A 68 -18.53 7.29 7.25
C ALA A 68 -18.49 7.44 8.77
N THR A 69 -19.11 6.49 9.46
CA THR A 69 -19.22 6.50 10.93
C THR A 69 -18.42 5.33 11.50
N LEU A 70 -17.56 5.62 12.46
CA LEU A 70 -16.76 4.59 13.14
C LEU A 70 -17.70 3.68 13.96
N LYS A 71 -17.61 2.37 13.75
CA LYS A 71 -18.45 1.37 14.43
C LYS A 71 -17.67 0.57 15.46
N LYS A 72 -16.44 0.20 15.16
CA LYS A 72 -15.60 -0.54 16.11
C LYS A 72 -14.14 -0.39 15.74
N THR A 73 -13.27 -0.67 16.69
CA THR A 73 -11.83 -0.69 16.52
C THR A 73 -11.32 -2.07 16.93
N SER A 74 -10.47 -2.67 16.12
CA SER A 74 -9.88 -3.97 16.42
C SER A 74 -8.81 -3.85 17.52
N PRO A 75 -8.42 -4.98 18.15
CA PRO A 75 -7.20 -4.97 18.95
C PRO A 75 -5.99 -4.70 18.04
N SER A 76 -4.86 -4.38 18.65
CA SER A 76 -3.59 -4.25 17.90
C SER A 76 -3.10 -5.63 17.49
N TYR A 77 -2.63 -5.75 16.26
CA TYR A 77 -2.02 -6.95 15.72
C TYR A 77 -0.53 -6.73 15.51
N GLN A 78 0.23 -7.81 15.62
CA GLN A 78 1.67 -7.83 15.34
C GLN A 78 1.93 -8.83 14.21
N ALA A 79 3.17 -8.90 13.74
CA ALA A 79 3.53 -9.75 12.58
C ALA A 79 3.07 -11.21 12.76
N ASP A 80 3.12 -11.74 13.97
CA ASP A 80 2.76 -13.13 14.28
C ASP A 80 1.32 -13.31 14.78
N THR A 81 0.54 -12.22 14.89
CA THR A 81 -0.84 -12.29 15.40
C THR A 81 -1.87 -11.81 14.38
N ILE A 82 -1.47 -11.58 13.13
CA ILE A 82 -2.41 -11.16 12.09
C ILE A 82 -3.42 -12.30 11.85
N PRO A 83 -4.73 -12.03 11.95
CA PRO A 83 -5.73 -13.06 11.68
C PRO A 83 -5.60 -13.62 10.26
N ASP A 84 -5.81 -14.92 10.11
CA ASP A 84 -5.70 -15.60 8.82
C ASP A 84 -6.58 -14.96 7.74
N VAL A 85 -7.78 -14.49 8.11
CA VAL A 85 -8.68 -13.87 7.16
C VAL A 85 -8.10 -12.57 6.58
N LEU A 86 -7.28 -11.86 7.33
CA LEU A 86 -6.61 -10.66 6.83
C LEU A 86 -5.39 -11.03 5.97
N ALA A 87 -4.68 -12.07 6.34
CA ALA A 87 -3.50 -12.51 5.60
C ALA A 87 -3.85 -13.21 4.29
N SER A 88 -4.92 -14.00 4.26
CA SER A 88 -5.33 -14.76 3.08
C SER A 88 -6.30 -14.01 2.18
N GLY A 89 -7.17 -13.19 2.73
CA GLY A 89 -8.09 -12.38 1.94
C GLY A 89 -9.33 -11.97 2.72
N TYR A 90 -9.53 -10.68 2.86
CA TYR A 90 -10.71 -10.10 3.53
C TYR A 90 -11.45 -9.21 2.55
N THR A 91 -12.77 -9.42 2.45
CA THR A 91 -13.65 -8.60 1.62
C THR A 91 -14.66 -7.92 2.53
N PRO A 92 -14.55 -6.59 2.75
CA PRO A 92 -15.55 -5.89 3.54
C PRO A 92 -16.93 -6.01 2.92
N ALA A 93 -17.95 -6.08 3.77
CA ALA A 93 -19.34 -6.16 3.30
C ALA A 93 -19.79 -4.85 2.68
N ASN A 94 -20.95 -4.87 2.01
CA ASN A 94 -21.53 -3.66 1.45
C ASN A 94 -21.72 -2.61 2.54
N GLY A 95 -21.22 -1.40 2.30
CA GLY A 95 -21.26 -0.30 3.25
C GLY A 95 -20.18 -0.32 4.33
N GLU A 96 -19.40 -1.39 4.42
CA GLU A 96 -18.29 -1.48 5.39
C GLU A 96 -17.00 -0.94 4.76
N TRP A 97 -16.36 -0.03 5.47
CA TRP A 97 -15.06 0.53 5.13
C TRP A 97 -14.10 0.26 6.28
N VAL A 98 -12.85 0.01 5.95
CA VAL A 98 -11.84 -0.26 6.98
C VAL A 98 -10.67 0.69 6.81
N ASN A 99 -10.30 1.37 7.89
CA ASN A 99 -9.10 2.21 7.92
C ASN A 99 -8.01 1.42 8.64
N ILE A 100 -6.86 1.30 8.03
CA ILE A 100 -5.72 0.57 8.57
C ILE A 100 -4.75 1.58 9.17
N VAL A 101 -4.50 1.47 10.47
CA VAL A 101 -3.60 2.39 11.18
C VAL A 101 -2.37 1.62 11.64
N VAL A 102 -1.21 1.94 11.09
CA VAL A 102 0.06 1.34 11.48
C VAL A 102 0.68 2.18 12.59
N LYS A 103 0.99 1.53 13.71
CA LYS A 103 1.64 2.20 14.85
C LYS A 103 3.16 2.19 14.70
N SER A 104 3.72 1.10 14.20
CA SER A 104 5.17 0.94 14.01
C SER A 104 5.44 -0.12 12.95
N GLY A 105 6.60 -0.03 12.32
CA GLY A 105 7.01 -0.99 11.30
C GLY A 105 6.36 -0.74 9.95
N LEU A 106 6.42 -1.75 9.11
CA LEU A 106 5.89 -1.70 7.73
C LEU A 106 4.90 -2.82 7.51
N LEU A 107 3.76 -2.48 6.92
CA LEU A 107 2.70 -3.43 6.60
C LEU A 107 2.47 -3.44 5.09
N GLN A 108 2.52 -4.62 4.48
CA GLN A 108 2.15 -4.78 3.08
C GLN A 108 0.64 -4.90 2.97
N PHE A 109 0.04 -4.03 2.15
CA PHE A 109 -1.39 -3.99 1.90
C PHE A 109 -1.62 -4.20 0.42
N VAL A 110 -2.38 -5.23 0.06
CA VAL A 110 -2.67 -5.56 -1.34
C VAL A 110 -4.17 -5.47 -1.57
N ILE A 111 -4.55 -4.72 -2.59
CA ILE A 111 -5.93 -4.66 -3.08
C ILE A 111 -5.99 -5.57 -4.30
N GLN A 112 -6.86 -6.58 -4.26
CA GLN A 112 -6.99 -7.57 -5.33
C GLN A 112 -7.87 -7.06 -6.46
N HIS A 113 -7.32 -6.15 -7.24
CA HIS A 113 -7.90 -5.68 -8.49
C HIS A 113 -7.25 -6.37 -9.68
N GLU A 114 -7.69 -6.04 -10.88
CA GLU A 114 -7.05 -6.40 -12.13
C GLU A 114 -6.44 -5.15 -12.79
N PRO A 115 -5.11 -4.91 -12.66
CA PRO A 115 -4.12 -5.68 -11.89
C PRO A 115 -4.18 -5.42 -10.40
N ALA A 116 -3.60 -6.34 -9.60
CA ALA A 116 -3.50 -6.13 -8.16
C ALA A 116 -2.64 -4.91 -7.83
N MET A 117 -3.01 -4.20 -6.78
CA MET A 117 -2.28 -3.01 -6.33
C MET A 117 -1.68 -3.26 -4.95
N GLY A 118 -0.39 -2.99 -4.81
CA GLY A 118 0.33 -3.19 -3.55
C GLY A 118 0.83 -1.88 -2.96
N PHE A 119 0.72 -1.78 -1.65
CA PHE A 119 1.15 -0.61 -0.88
C PHE A 119 2.00 -1.06 0.30
N VAL A 120 2.95 -0.23 0.68
CA VAL A 120 3.65 -0.39 1.96
C VAL A 120 3.18 0.73 2.88
N LEU A 121 2.50 0.35 3.95
CA LEU A 121 1.95 1.28 4.91
C LEU A 121 2.89 1.44 6.09
N ASP A 122 2.94 2.64 6.65
CA ASP A 122 3.70 2.94 7.85
C ASP A 122 2.89 3.89 8.74
N GLN A 123 3.50 4.38 9.81
CA GLN A 123 2.82 5.26 10.76
C GLN A 123 2.34 6.59 10.15
N TYR A 124 2.81 6.93 8.95
CA TYR A 124 2.44 8.18 8.26
C TYR A 124 1.47 7.96 7.11
N LEU A 125 1.18 6.72 6.76
CA LEU A 125 0.31 6.39 5.63
C LEU A 125 -0.67 5.30 6.02
N ASN A 126 -1.92 5.66 6.19
CA ASN A 126 -3.01 4.72 6.46
C ASN A 126 -3.46 4.03 5.18
N GLY A 127 -3.95 2.81 5.32
CA GLY A 127 -4.60 2.11 4.22
C GLY A 127 -6.11 2.17 4.37
N VAL A 128 -6.82 2.05 3.26
CA VAL A 128 -8.27 2.04 3.25
C VAL A 128 -8.77 0.84 2.44
N MET A 129 -9.60 0.01 3.06
CA MET A 129 -10.29 -1.08 2.37
C MET A 129 -11.70 -0.62 2.01
N ALA A 130 -12.00 -0.64 0.71
CA ALA A 130 -13.34 -0.35 0.22
C ALA A 130 -14.20 -1.61 0.29
N PRO A 131 -15.55 -1.48 0.34
CA PRO A 131 -16.42 -2.65 0.35
C PRO A 131 -16.33 -3.44 -0.96
N ASP A 132 -16.67 -4.72 -0.87
CA ASP A 132 -16.85 -5.62 -2.02
C ASP A 132 -15.58 -5.94 -2.81
N VAL A 133 -14.41 -5.62 -2.26
CA VAL A 133 -13.10 -5.92 -2.88
C VAL A 133 -12.24 -6.69 -1.89
N MET A 134 -11.55 -7.71 -2.36
CA MET A 134 -10.67 -8.50 -1.49
C MET A 134 -9.36 -7.77 -1.22
N HIS A 135 -8.92 -7.83 0.03
CA HIS A 135 -7.68 -7.21 0.48
C HIS A 135 -6.84 -8.20 1.28
N GLN A 136 -5.53 -8.03 1.27
CA GLN A 136 -4.60 -8.85 2.06
C GLN A 136 -3.66 -7.94 2.85
N LEU A 137 -3.36 -8.36 4.09
CA LEU A 137 -2.40 -7.68 4.97
C LEU A 137 -1.33 -8.65 5.40
N ARG A 138 -0.07 -8.30 5.22
CA ARG A 138 1.09 -9.11 5.62
C ARG A 138 2.20 -8.21 6.16
N PRO A 139 3.08 -8.73 7.04
CA PRO A 139 4.26 -7.96 7.38
C PRO A 139 5.09 -7.74 6.13
N ALA A 140 5.52 -6.50 5.90
CA ALA A 140 6.40 -6.21 4.76
C ALA A 140 7.82 -6.71 5.03
N MET A 141 8.34 -6.41 6.22
CA MET A 141 9.64 -6.89 6.67
C MET A 141 9.76 -6.63 8.18
N GLY A 142 10.13 -7.68 8.94
CA GLY A 142 10.34 -7.58 10.37
C GLY A 142 9.06 -7.31 11.15
N ASP A 143 9.21 -6.67 12.31
CA ASP A 143 8.09 -6.42 13.21
C ASP A 143 7.19 -5.30 12.70
N VAL A 144 5.88 -5.47 12.92
CA VAL A 144 4.88 -4.45 12.63
C VAL A 144 3.84 -4.49 13.74
N GLU A 145 3.28 -3.33 14.05
CA GLU A 145 2.11 -3.23 14.94
C GLU A 145 1.09 -2.33 14.28
N PHE A 146 -0.15 -2.80 14.19
CA PHE A 146 -1.23 -2.05 13.56
C PHE A 146 -2.57 -2.46 14.13
N TYR A 147 -3.61 -1.64 13.89
CA TYR A 147 -5.00 -1.98 14.21
C TYR A 147 -5.91 -1.51 13.08
N LEU A 148 -7.15 -1.97 13.12
CA LEU A 148 -8.17 -1.63 12.12
C LEU A 148 -9.30 -0.85 12.78
N GLU A 149 -9.81 0.15 12.04
CA GLU A 149 -11.01 0.88 12.41
C GLU A 149 -12.08 0.56 11.37
N TYR A 150 -13.21 0.07 11.83
CA TYR A 150 -14.33 -0.33 10.98
C TYR A 150 -15.36 0.80 10.93
N TYR A 151 -15.63 1.27 9.71
CA TYR A 151 -16.57 2.36 9.44
C TYR A 151 -17.77 1.84 8.66
N LYS A 152 -18.87 2.55 8.75
CA LYS A 152 -20.05 2.28 7.94
C LYS A 152 -20.42 3.55 7.17
N ALA A 153 -20.65 3.39 5.86
CA ALA A 153 -21.14 4.44 4.98
C ALA A 153 -22.13 3.84 4.00
N GLU A 154 -23.25 4.51 3.80
CA GLU A 154 -24.29 4.09 2.87
C GLU A 154 -24.25 4.88 1.56
#